data_eaef2e0b727235ee933349234311b596
#
_entry.id   eaef2e0b727235ee933349234311b596
#
_cell.length_a   1.000
_cell.length_b   1.000
_cell.length_c   1.000
_cell.angle_alpha   90.00
_cell.angle_beta   90.00
_cell.angle_gamma   90.00
#
_symmetry.space_group_name_H-M   'P 1'
#
loop_
_entity.id
_entity.type
_entity.pdbx_description
1 polymer ?
#
loop_
_entity_poly.entity_id
_entity_poly.type
_entity_poly.pdbx_seq_one_letter_code
_entity_poly.pdbx_strand_id
1 'polypeptide(L)'
;EADGGPGLGAYLGILRRWSVEVLADQQELMDRVAFNYVIGNADAHAKNTSLLHGREGIRLGPAYDLLSTLVYDHLPPEMAVAINGMYDGNALRAVHWKKEFSRLGLNEGLYGNRFVALAERVTRAIPSAREQLQRWGAGNGVLDGIVSRIAERARLLHDLRS
;
A
#
# COMPACT_ATOMS: atom_id res chain seq x y z
N GLU A 1 9.78 8.38 6.54
CA GLU A 1 10.12 7.05 7.07
C GLU A 1 10.57 7.16 8.52
N ALA A 2 10.42 6.08 9.28
CA ALA A 2 10.78 6.04 10.70
C ALA A 2 12.26 6.38 10.96
N ASP A 3 13.13 5.96 10.06
CA ASP A 3 14.59 6.17 10.13
C ASP A 3 15.07 7.41 9.34
N GLY A 4 14.21 8.40 9.15
CA GLY A 4 14.54 9.64 8.44
C GLY A 4 14.53 9.54 6.91
N GLY A 5 14.01 8.46 6.34
CA GLY A 5 13.80 8.31 4.89
C GLY A 5 12.65 9.19 4.36
N PRO A 6 12.48 9.26 3.02
CA PRO A 6 11.46 10.11 2.41
C PRO A 6 10.05 9.60 2.69
N GLY A 7 9.13 10.50 3.00
CA GLY A 7 7.69 10.20 3.10
C GLY A 7 6.96 10.33 1.76
N LEU A 8 5.65 10.00 1.73
CA LEU A 8 4.82 10.01 0.51
C LEU A 8 4.87 11.33 -0.25
N GLY A 9 4.96 12.46 0.44
CA GLY A 9 5.07 13.77 -0.20
C GLY A 9 6.32 13.92 -1.07
N ALA A 10 7.44 13.34 -0.64
CA ALA A 10 8.68 13.34 -1.42
C ALA A 10 8.54 12.47 -2.68
N TYR A 11 7.94 11.27 -2.58
CA TYR A 11 7.69 10.39 -3.74
C TYR A 11 6.80 11.07 -4.78
N LEU A 12 5.67 11.64 -4.33
CA LEU A 12 4.77 12.37 -5.21
C LEU A 12 5.46 13.60 -5.82
N GLY A 13 6.31 14.30 -5.06
CA GLY A 13 7.10 15.42 -5.55
C GLY A 13 8.05 15.02 -6.68
N ILE A 14 8.72 13.89 -6.56
CA ILE A 14 9.59 13.33 -7.61
C ILE A 14 8.78 12.99 -8.86
N LEU A 15 7.65 12.29 -8.72
CA LEU A 15 6.79 11.94 -9.85
C LEU A 15 6.22 13.17 -10.55
N ARG A 16 5.76 14.16 -9.80
CA ARG A 16 5.25 15.43 -10.34
C ARG A 16 6.29 16.20 -11.15
N ARG A 17 7.54 16.08 -10.77
CA ARG A 17 8.65 16.81 -11.42
C ARG A 17 9.21 16.07 -12.62
N TRP A 18 9.28 14.75 -12.59
CA TRP A 18 10.09 13.99 -13.52
C TRP A 18 9.33 12.93 -14.34
N SER A 19 8.15 12.49 -13.91
CA SER A 19 7.39 11.49 -14.66
C SER A 19 6.79 12.11 -15.93
N VAL A 20 6.86 11.36 -17.01
CA VAL A 20 6.20 11.72 -18.27
C VAL A 20 4.70 11.39 -18.27
N GLU A 21 4.24 10.58 -17.32
CA GLU A 21 2.82 10.30 -17.11
C GLU A 21 2.42 10.49 -15.64
N VAL A 22 2.54 11.73 -15.19
CA VAL A 22 2.42 12.12 -13.79
C VAL A 22 1.18 11.55 -13.11
N LEU A 23 0.00 11.67 -13.74
CA LEU A 23 -1.25 11.25 -13.13
C LEU A 23 -1.32 9.72 -12.96
N ALA A 24 -0.92 8.98 -13.99
CA ALA A 24 -0.90 7.52 -13.95
C ALA A 24 0.07 7.00 -12.88
N ASP A 25 1.27 7.56 -12.82
CA ASP A 25 2.28 7.15 -11.85
C ASP A 25 1.92 7.55 -10.41
N GLN A 26 1.26 8.69 -10.20
CA GLN A 26 0.72 9.05 -8.89
C GLN A 26 -0.38 8.08 -8.43
N GLN A 27 -1.29 7.71 -9.33
CA GLN A 27 -2.34 6.75 -9.02
C GLN A 27 -1.75 5.39 -8.69
N GLU A 28 -0.80 4.92 -9.49
CA GLU A 28 -0.09 3.65 -9.26
C GLU A 28 0.67 3.66 -7.93
N LEU A 29 1.39 4.73 -7.60
CA LEU A 29 2.07 4.86 -6.32
C LEU A 29 1.09 4.76 -5.15
N MET A 30 -0.03 5.46 -5.21
CA MET A 30 -1.03 5.44 -4.15
C MET A 30 -1.74 4.08 -4.05
N ASP A 31 -1.96 3.38 -5.16
CA ASP A 31 -2.46 2.01 -5.14
C ASP A 31 -1.47 1.06 -4.43
N ARG A 32 -0.17 1.22 -4.64
CA ARG A 32 0.86 0.44 -3.92
C ARG A 32 0.84 0.72 -2.42
N VAL A 33 0.66 1.98 -2.03
CA VAL A 33 0.51 2.34 -0.62
C VAL A 33 -0.69 1.64 0.00
N ALA A 34 -1.86 1.68 -0.67
CA ALA A 34 -3.05 0.99 -0.20
C ALA A 34 -2.87 -0.53 -0.21
N PHE A 35 -2.24 -1.10 -1.23
CA PHE A 35 -1.98 -2.52 -1.34
C PHE A 35 -1.06 -3.02 -0.22
N ASN A 36 0.08 -2.36 0.00
CA ASN A 36 1.01 -2.69 1.08
C ASN A 36 0.33 -2.59 2.46
N TYR A 37 -0.52 -1.58 2.67
CA TYR A 37 -1.32 -1.47 3.87
C TYR A 37 -2.25 -2.68 4.03
N VAL A 38 -3.02 -3.02 3.00
CA VAL A 38 -4.01 -4.12 3.06
C VAL A 38 -3.36 -5.48 3.30
N ILE A 39 -2.26 -5.78 2.59
CA ILE A 39 -1.57 -7.07 2.76
C ILE A 39 -0.73 -7.15 4.04
N GLY A 40 -0.58 -6.03 4.75
CA GLY A 40 0.22 -6.00 5.97
C GLY A 40 1.73 -6.02 5.72
N ASN A 41 2.20 -5.30 4.69
CA ASN A 41 3.62 -5.09 4.45
C ASN A 41 4.11 -3.91 5.29
N ALA A 42 4.71 -4.18 6.45
CA ALA A 42 5.32 -3.15 7.28
C ALA A 42 6.67 -2.68 6.73
N ASP A 43 7.32 -3.48 5.87
CA ASP A 43 8.65 -3.19 5.31
C ASP A 43 8.61 -2.48 3.94
N ALA A 44 7.49 -1.80 3.61
CA ALA A 44 7.34 -1.07 2.35
C ALA A 44 8.08 0.28 2.38
N HIS A 45 9.41 0.24 2.49
CA HIS A 45 10.28 1.43 2.59
C HIS A 45 10.68 1.99 1.21
N ALA A 46 11.39 3.13 1.20
CA ALA A 46 11.77 3.86 -0.02
C ALA A 46 12.53 3.03 -1.06
N LYS A 47 13.39 2.11 -0.63
CA LYS A 47 14.19 1.27 -1.54
C LYS A 47 13.33 0.29 -2.35
N ASN A 48 12.07 0.05 -1.93
CA ASN A 48 11.08 -0.76 -2.65
C ASN A 48 10.28 0.06 -3.68
N THR A 49 10.75 1.28 -3.97
CA THR A 49 10.18 2.13 -5.02
C THR A 49 11.29 2.58 -5.96
N SER A 50 11.17 2.27 -7.24
CA SER A 50 12.17 2.60 -8.25
C SER A 50 11.57 3.42 -9.39
N LEU A 51 12.44 4.12 -10.11
CA LEU A 51 12.11 4.85 -11.32
C LEU A 51 12.79 4.17 -12.51
N LEU A 52 12.07 4.05 -13.61
CA LEU A 52 12.60 3.59 -14.89
C LEU A 52 12.96 4.79 -15.76
N HIS A 53 14.15 4.76 -16.32
CA HIS A 53 14.61 5.71 -17.31
C HIS A 53 14.44 5.09 -18.70
N GLY A 54 13.37 5.47 -19.39
CA GLY A 54 13.07 5.03 -20.75
C GLY A 54 13.44 6.08 -21.82
N ARG A 55 13.22 5.74 -23.08
CA ARG A 55 13.44 6.69 -24.19
C ARG A 55 12.51 7.89 -24.15
N GLU A 56 11.29 7.70 -23.63
CA GLU A 56 10.26 8.75 -23.52
C GLU A 56 10.40 9.59 -22.26
N GLY A 57 11.26 9.18 -21.31
CA GLY A 57 11.50 9.86 -20.05
C GLY A 57 11.40 8.94 -18.84
N ILE A 58 11.12 9.53 -17.69
CA ILE A 58 11.07 8.82 -16.40
C ILE A 58 9.65 8.34 -16.11
N ARG A 59 9.52 7.13 -15.60
CA ARG A 59 8.27 6.53 -15.15
C ARG A 59 8.47 5.83 -13.80
N LEU A 60 7.40 5.63 -13.05
CA LEU A 60 7.42 4.75 -11.90
C LEU A 60 7.72 3.31 -12.36
N GLY A 61 8.71 2.66 -11.74
CA GLY A 61 9.06 1.27 -12.02
C GLY A 61 7.96 0.29 -11.56
N PRO A 62 7.94 -0.97 -12.00
CA PRO A 62 7.00 -1.98 -11.50
C PRO A 62 7.09 -2.16 -9.99
N ALA A 63 5.98 -2.59 -9.36
CA ALA A 63 5.98 -2.94 -7.95
C ALA A 63 6.79 -4.23 -7.71
N TYR A 64 7.55 -4.27 -6.62
CA TYR A 64 8.30 -5.44 -6.17
C TYR A 64 8.35 -5.47 -4.65
N ASP A 65 8.83 -6.56 -4.08
CA ASP A 65 8.95 -6.76 -2.63
C ASP A 65 7.60 -6.60 -1.89
N LEU A 66 6.57 -7.20 -2.48
CA LEU A 66 5.20 -7.17 -1.97
C LEU A 66 4.97 -8.41 -1.09
N LEU A 67 5.14 -8.26 0.22
CA LEU A 67 5.03 -9.36 1.18
C LEU A 67 4.16 -8.96 2.39
N SER A 68 3.67 -9.96 3.14
CA SER A 68 2.96 -9.74 4.39
C SER A 68 3.91 -10.01 5.56
N THR A 69 4.30 -8.96 6.27
CA THR A 69 5.25 -9.06 7.40
C THR A 69 4.55 -9.19 8.75
N LEU A 70 3.32 -8.70 8.88
CA LEU A 70 2.59 -8.63 10.16
C LEU A 70 2.16 -9.98 10.75
N VAL A 71 2.41 -11.07 10.05
CA VAL A 71 2.16 -12.42 10.56
C VAL A 71 3.36 -12.99 11.33
N TYR A 72 4.45 -12.25 11.38
CA TYR A 72 5.68 -12.64 12.06
C TYR A 72 5.90 -11.78 13.30
N ASP A 73 5.64 -12.30 14.48
CA ASP A 73 5.67 -11.57 15.75
C ASP A 73 7.06 -11.00 16.11
N HIS A 74 8.13 -11.50 15.48
CA HIS A 74 9.49 -11.01 15.69
C HIS A 74 9.86 -9.79 14.80
N LEU A 75 8.99 -9.41 13.87
CA LEU A 75 9.19 -8.24 13.01
C LEU A 75 8.46 -7.02 13.57
N PRO A 76 9.01 -5.80 13.40
CA PRO A 76 8.33 -4.58 13.79
C PRO A 76 6.98 -4.45 13.08
N PRO A 77 5.89 -4.14 13.81
CA PRO A 77 4.56 -3.98 13.22
C PRO A 77 4.34 -2.59 12.59
N GLU A 78 5.24 -1.64 12.86
CA GLU A 78 5.16 -0.28 12.37
C GLU A 78 5.41 -0.22 10.87
N MET A 79 4.59 0.55 10.17
CA MET A 79 4.78 0.80 8.74
C MET A 79 6.05 1.62 8.49
N ALA A 80 6.81 1.29 7.45
CA ALA A 80 7.99 2.05 7.06
C ALA A 80 7.67 3.50 6.69
N VAL A 81 6.47 3.76 6.14
CA VAL A 81 6.02 5.10 5.74
C VAL A 81 4.77 5.49 6.54
N ALA A 82 4.84 6.64 7.22
CA ALA A 82 3.72 7.17 7.99
C ALA A 82 2.57 7.69 7.10
N ILE A 83 1.34 7.48 7.56
CA ILE A 83 0.14 8.09 7.01
C ILE A 83 -0.34 9.15 8.01
N ASN A 84 -0.31 10.40 7.62
CA ASN A 84 -0.63 11.54 8.50
C ASN A 84 0.16 11.51 9.83
N GLY A 85 1.44 11.16 9.75
CA GLY A 85 2.34 11.06 10.91
C GLY A 85 2.19 9.79 11.75
N MET A 86 1.30 8.87 11.39
CA MET A 86 1.06 7.63 12.12
C MET A 86 1.77 6.44 11.45
N TYR A 87 2.57 5.72 12.20
CA TYR A 87 3.27 4.51 11.76
C TYR A 87 2.50 3.23 12.14
N ASP A 88 1.67 3.26 13.20
CA ASP A 88 0.85 2.11 13.56
C ASP A 88 -0.32 1.94 12.58
N GLY A 89 -0.17 0.97 11.68
CA GLY A 89 -1.19 0.65 10.70
C GLY A 89 -2.50 0.12 11.31
N ASN A 90 -2.48 -0.42 12.52
CA ASN A 90 -3.68 -0.92 13.20
C ASN A 90 -4.50 0.24 13.81
N ALA A 91 -3.85 1.34 14.11
CA ALA A 91 -4.50 2.57 14.61
C ALA A 91 -5.05 3.46 13.50
N LEU A 92 -4.70 3.21 12.23
CA LEU A 92 -5.23 3.98 11.10
C LEU A 92 -6.75 3.86 10.97
N ARG A 93 -7.38 4.99 10.69
CA ARG A 93 -8.82 5.12 10.41
C ARG A 93 -9.00 6.00 9.19
N ALA A 94 -10.19 6.02 8.61
CA ALA A 94 -10.52 6.82 7.42
C ALA A 94 -10.11 8.29 7.56
N VAL A 95 -10.26 8.89 8.75
CA VAL A 95 -9.87 10.28 9.00
C VAL A 95 -8.37 10.55 8.77
N HIS A 96 -7.48 9.59 9.07
CA HIS A 96 -6.05 9.74 8.87
C HIS A 96 -5.71 9.74 7.37
N TRP A 97 -6.32 8.84 6.60
CA TRP A 97 -6.19 8.77 5.16
C TRP A 97 -6.70 10.05 4.47
N LYS A 98 -7.89 10.53 4.85
CA LYS A 98 -8.46 11.78 4.31
C LYS A 98 -7.55 12.97 4.59
N LYS A 99 -7.03 13.11 5.81
CA LYS A 99 -6.05 14.15 6.14
C LYS A 99 -4.76 14.02 5.33
N GLU A 100 -4.29 12.79 5.11
CA GLU A 100 -3.10 12.56 4.27
C GLU A 100 -3.35 12.94 2.82
N PHE A 101 -4.49 12.56 2.23
CA PHE A 101 -4.86 12.98 0.88
C PHE A 101 -4.90 14.49 0.75
N SER A 102 -5.55 15.16 1.68
CA SER A 102 -5.61 16.63 1.71
C SER A 102 -4.21 17.26 1.82
N ARG A 103 -3.37 16.76 2.72
CA ARG A 103 -1.97 17.21 2.88
C ARG A 103 -1.12 17.03 1.63
N LEU A 104 -1.38 15.99 0.86
CA LEU A 104 -0.69 15.67 -0.39
C LEU A 104 -1.28 16.37 -1.62
N GLY A 105 -2.37 17.12 -1.46
CA GLY A 105 -3.10 17.76 -2.55
C GLY A 105 -3.79 16.75 -3.47
N LEU A 106 -4.26 15.64 -2.91
CA LEU A 106 -4.99 14.58 -3.61
C LEU A 106 -6.49 14.72 -3.37
N ASN A 107 -7.31 14.37 -4.36
CA ASN A 107 -8.76 14.38 -4.21
C ASN A 107 -9.22 13.25 -3.29
N GLU A 108 -9.82 13.58 -2.14
CA GLU A 108 -10.22 12.63 -1.11
C GLU A 108 -11.23 11.58 -1.63
N GLY A 109 -12.25 12.01 -2.36
CA GLY A 109 -13.27 11.11 -2.90
C GLY A 109 -12.70 10.14 -3.94
N LEU A 110 -11.86 10.65 -4.86
CA LEU A 110 -11.21 9.82 -5.88
C LEU A 110 -10.33 8.74 -5.24
N TYR A 111 -9.40 9.13 -4.36
CA TYR A 111 -8.46 8.19 -3.76
C TYR A 111 -9.10 7.30 -2.70
N GLY A 112 -10.10 7.81 -1.95
CA GLY A 112 -10.90 7.01 -1.04
C GLY A 112 -11.62 5.87 -1.75
N ASN A 113 -12.38 6.18 -2.80
CA ASN A 113 -13.07 5.16 -3.61
C ASN A 113 -12.11 4.19 -4.29
N ARG A 114 -10.95 4.66 -4.75
CA ARG A 114 -9.89 3.84 -5.35
C ARG A 114 -9.32 2.83 -4.36
N PHE A 115 -9.05 3.26 -3.12
CA PHE A 115 -8.54 2.40 -2.04
C PHE A 115 -9.55 1.34 -1.63
N VAL A 116 -10.83 1.71 -1.51
CA VAL A 116 -11.92 0.75 -1.24
C VAL A 116 -12.01 -0.28 -2.36
N ALA A 117 -12.02 0.15 -3.61
CA ALA A 117 -12.08 -0.76 -4.76
C ALA A 117 -10.87 -1.72 -4.80
N LEU A 118 -9.67 -1.24 -4.45
CA LEU A 118 -8.48 -2.07 -4.34
C LEU A 118 -8.63 -3.12 -3.22
N ALA A 119 -9.05 -2.72 -2.03
CA ALA A 119 -9.26 -3.62 -0.90
C ALA A 119 -10.29 -4.71 -1.23
N GLU A 120 -11.38 -4.36 -1.90
CA GLU A 120 -12.39 -5.32 -2.38
C GLU A 120 -11.81 -6.30 -3.41
N ARG A 121 -10.96 -5.81 -4.35
CA ARG A 121 -10.28 -6.68 -5.33
C ARG A 121 -9.33 -7.67 -4.65
N VAL A 122 -8.52 -7.19 -3.69
CA VAL A 122 -7.63 -8.04 -2.91
C VAL A 122 -8.43 -9.12 -2.16
N THR A 123 -9.48 -8.73 -1.47
CA THR A 123 -10.34 -9.67 -0.72
C THR A 123 -10.97 -10.72 -1.64
N ARG A 124 -11.46 -10.32 -2.82
CA ARG A 124 -12.02 -11.26 -3.81
C ARG A 124 -10.98 -12.23 -4.39
N ALA A 125 -9.72 -11.85 -4.46
CA ALA A 125 -8.65 -12.70 -4.98
C ALA A 125 -8.15 -13.76 -3.98
N ILE A 126 -8.45 -13.62 -2.69
CA ILE A 126 -7.95 -14.53 -1.64
C ILE A 126 -8.26 -16.01 -1.93
N PRO A 127 -9.50 -16.43 -2.27
CA PRO A 127 -9.79 -17.85 -2.46
C PRO A 127 -8.92 -18.47 -3.56
N SER A 128 -8.80 -17.81 -4.71
CA SER A 128 -7.99 -18.27 -5.82
C SER A 128 -6.49 -18.32 -5.49
N ALA A 129 -5.97 -17.28 -4.84
CA ALA A 129 -4.58 -17.24 -4.41
C ALA A 129 -4.27 -18.37 -3.40
N ARG A 130 -5.18 -18.62 -2.45
CA ARG A 130 -5.05 -19.70 -1.47
C ARG A 130 -5.02 -21.07 -2.13
N GLU A 131 -5.90 -21.33 -3.09
CA GLU A 131 -5.92 -22.57 -3.86
C GLU A 131 -4.60 -22.81 -4.62
N GLN A 132 -4.05 -21.78 -5.25
CA GLN A 132 -2.77 -21.87 -5.93
C GLN A 132 -1.61 -22.19 -4.97
N LEU A 133 -1.55 -21.51 -3.83
CA LEU A 133 -0.52 -21.74 -2.82
C LEU A 133 -0.60 -23.14 -2.23
N GLN A 134 -1.81 -23.67 -2.00
CA GLN A 134 -2.00 -25.05 -1.54
C GLN A 134 -1.50 -26.07 -2.57
N ARG A 135 -1.73 -25.83 -3.86
CA ARG A 135 -1.18 -26.68 -4.93
C ARG A 135 0.36 -26.69 -4.95
N TRP A 136 1.00 -25.64 -4.48
CA TRP A 136 2.45 -25.54 -4.34
C TRP A 136 2.98 -26.05 -2.99
N GLY A 137 2.11 -26.65 -2.16
CA GLY A 137 2.49 -27.24 -0.87
C GLY A 137 2.63 -26.25 0.27
N ALA A 138 2.08 -25.02 0.14
CA ALA A 138 2.11 -24.06 1.24
C ALA A 138 1.22 -24.51 2.41
N GLY A 139 1.77 -24.41 3.63
CA GLY A 139 1.04 -24.73 4.86
C GLY A 139 -0.06 -23.72 5.17
N ASN A 140 -1.13 -24.19 5.84
CA ASN A 140 -2.31 -23.36 6.12
C ASN A 140 -2.12 -22.30 7.22
N GLY A 141 -1.29 -22.53 8.24
CA GLY A 141 -1.21 -21.67 9.42
C GLY A 141 -0.82 -20.23 9.13
N VAL A 142 0.25 -20.02 8.38
CA VAL A 142 0.70 -18.66 7.97
C VAL A 142 -0.31 -18.00 7.04
N LEU A 143 -0.91 -18.77 6.11
CA LEU A 143 -1.91 -18.27 5.19
C LEU A 143 -3.18 -17.77 5.91
N ASP A 144 -3.62 -18.47 6.96
CA ASP A 144 -4.77 -18.04 7.75
C ASP A 144 -4.49 -16.72 8.47
N GLY A 145 -3.29 -16.55 9.00
CA GLY A 145 -2.84 -15.30 9.60
C GLY A 145 -2.85 -14.14 8.58
N ILE A 146 -2.29 -14.34 7.39
CA ILE A 146 -2.29 -13.34 6.31
C ILE A 146 -3.71 -12.95 5.91
N VAL A 147 -4.58 -13.93 5.67
CA VAL A 147 -5.98 -13.70 5.27
C VAL A 147 -6.74 -12.92 6.34
N SER A 148 -6.55 -13.25 7.61
CA SER A 148 -7.17 -12.53 8.73
C SER A 148 -6.76 -11.06 8.75
N ARG A 149 -5.46 -10.77 8.58
CA ARG A 149 -4.93 -9.39 8.55
C ARG A 149 -5.45 -8.60 7.34
N ILE A 150 -5.49 -9.22 6.17
CA ILE A 150 -6.07 -8.60 4.96
C ILE A 150 -7.53 -8.23 5.20
N ALA A 151 -8.34 -9.14 5.75
CA ALA A 151 -9.75 -8.90 6.00
C ALA A 151 -9.98 -7.75 7.00
N GLU A 152 -9.17 -7.68 8.07
CA GLU A 152 -9.21 -6.62 9.06
C GLU A 152 -8.89 -5.25 8.42
N ARG A 153 -7.77 -5.15 7.70
CA ARG A 153 -7.32 -3.89 7.09
C ARG A 153 -8.19 -3.44 5.93
N ALA A 154 -8.69 -4.36 5.12
CA ALA A 154 -9.64 -4.05 4.07
C ALA A 154 -10.93 -3.42 4.64
N ARG A 155 -11.42 -3.93 5.78
CA ARG A 155 -12.59 -3.36 6.47
C ARG A 155 -12.33 -1.93 6.95
N LEU A 156 -11.15 -1.63 7.47
CA LEU A 156 -10.79 -0.28 7.92
C LEU A 156 -10.74 0.75 6.77
N LEU A 157 -10.44 0.32 5.54
CA LEU A 157 -10.49 1.19 4.36
C LEU A 157 -11.92 1.43 3.86
N HIS A 158 -12.89 0.59 4.21
CA HIS A 158 -14.27 0.70 3.71
C HIS A 158 -14.94 2.02 4.09
N ASP A 159 -14.56 2.60 5.24
CA ASP A 159 -15.06 3.89 5.73
C ASP A 159 -14.52 5.10 4.91
N LEU A 160 -13.66 4.87 3.93
CA LEU A 160 -13.21 5.87 2.97
C LEU A 160 -14.22 6.13 1.85
N ARG A 161 -15.18 5.23 1.66
CA ARG A 161 -16.23 5.40 0.65
C ARG A 161 -17.01 6.68 0.92
N SER A 162 -17.06 7.57 -0.04
CA SER A 162 -17.85 8.82 -0.03
C SER A 162 -19.22 8.62 -0.65
#